data_5f75f6a91ee3fc4de2fbf143c335ae57
#
_entry.id   5f75f6a91ee3fc4de2fbf143c335ae57
#
_cell.length_a   1.000
_cell.length_b   1.000
_cell.length_c   1.000
_cell.angle_alpha   90.00
_cell.angle_beta   90.00
_cell.angle_gamma   90.00
#
_symmetry.space_group_name_H-M   'P 1'
#
loop_
_entity.id
_entity.type
_entity.pdbx_description
1 polymer ?
#
loop_
_entity_poly.entity_id
_entity_poly.type
_entity_poly.pdbx_seq_one_letter_code
_entity_poly.pdbx_strand_id
1 'polypeptide(L)'
;MSDKEIKLPIDTSLGKLPQKEKGSLLPIECKSPEEIRRHQLERLAAGFRMFSHFGYDEGIAGHITLRDPEYPHYFWVNPFGMHFGQICISDLILVDRDGNIVQGEGKMLNTAAFAIHSRLHEARPDVNAAAHSHSMYGK
;
A
#
# COMPACT_ATOMS: atom_id res chain seq x y z
N MET A 1 -14.35 -27.99 15.75
CA MET A 1 -14.99 -26.67 15.98
C MET A 1 -15.18 -26.05 14.59
N SER A 2 -16.43 -25.78 14.26
CA SER A 2 -16.88 -25.42 12.91
C SER A 2 -16.48 -23.95 12.64
N ASP A 3 -15.70 -23.73 11.60
CA ASP A 3 -15.40 -22.38 11.06
C ASP A 3 -16.68 -21.77 10.51
N LYS A 4 -17.28 -20.89 11.29
CA LYS A 4 -18.39 -20.07 10.81
C LYS A 4 -17.82 -18.97 9.93
N GLU A 5 -17.98 -19.14 8.63
CA GLU A 5 -17.77 -18.12 7.62
C GLU A 5 -18.59 -16.86 7.99
N ILE A 6 -17.93 -15.79 8.38
CA ILE A 6 -18.58 -14.50 8.63
C ILE A 6 -18.86 -13.88 7.25
N LYS A 7 -20.07 -14.09 6.74
CA LYS A 7 -20.56 -13.36 5.56
C LYS A 7 -20.91 -11.94 5.98
N LEU A 8 -20.02 -11.00 5.70
CA LEU A 8 -20.36 -9.59 5.74
C LEU A 8 -21.38 -9.31 4.63
N PRO A 9 -22.48 -8.58 4.90
CA PRO A 9 -23.39 -8.15 3.87
C PRO A 9 -22.76 -7.06 3.02
N ILE A 10 -21.97 -7.46 2.03
CA ILE A 10 -21.53 -6.55 0.97
C ILE A 10 -22.72 -6.49 0.02
N ASP A 11 -23.33 -5.32 -0.10
CA ASP A 11 -24.33 -5.06 -1.12
C ASP A 11 -23.66 -5.19 -2.51
N THR A 12 -23.90 -6.33 -3.14
CA THR A 12 -23.42 -6.64 -4.48
C THR A 12 -24.30 -6.02 -5.57
N SER A 13 -25.24 -5.14 -5.23
CA SER A 13 -26.10 -4.41 -6.19
C SER A 13 -25.37 -3.25 -6.89
N LEU A 14 -24.17 -2.88 -6.46
CA LEU A 14 -23.25 -2.10 -7.28
C LEU A 14 -22.97 -2.92 -8.54
N GLY A 15 -23.65 -2.53 -9.61
CA GLY A 15 -23.72 -3.25 -10.88
C GLY A 15 -22.40 -3.87 -11.30
N LYS A 16 -22.47 -5.07 -11.86
CA LYS A 16 -21.30 -5.80 -12.35
C LYS A 16 -20.36 -4.82 -13.04
N LEU A 17 -19.19 -4.61 -12.46
CA LEU A 17 -18.13 -3.86 -13.11
C LEU A 17 -17.99 -4.38 -14.54
N PRO A 18 -17.94 -3.52 -15.55
CA PRO A 18 -17.86 -3.96 -16.93
C PRO A 18 -16.73 -4.98 -17.06
N GLN A 19 -17.03 -6.14 -17.62
CA GLN A 19 -16.03 -7.16 -17.93
C GLN A 19 -14.96 -6.49 -18.78
N LYS A 20 -13.72 -6.45 -18.29
CA LYS A 20 -12.59 -5.88 -19.04
C LYS A 20 -12.54 -6.50 -20.42
N GLU A 21 -12.76 -5.70 -21.44
CA GLU A 21 -12.38 -6.09 -22.80
C GLU A 21 -10.88 -6.38 -22.79
N LYS A 22 -10.52 -7.56 -23.32
CA LYS A 22 -9.13 -7.94 -23.48
C LYS A 22 -8.43 -6.85 -24.29
N GLY A 23 -7.60 -6.05 -23.68
CA GLY A 23 -6.70 -5.14 -24.40
C GLY A 23 -6.48 -3.76 -23.82
N SER A 24 -7.36 -3.19 -23.00
CA SER A 24 -7.25 -1.74 -22.72
C SER A 24 -6.53 -1.33 -21.43
N LEU A 25 -6.33 -2.21 -20.47
CA LEU A 25 -5.59 -1.92 -19.22
C LEU A 25 -4.95 -3.20 -18.67
N LEU A 26 -4.34 -4.00 -19.52
CA LEU A 26 -3.55 -5.12 -19.02
C LEU A 26 -2.39 -4.58 -18.20
N PRO A 27 -2.09 -5.21 -17.04
CA PRO A 27 -0.85 -4.96 -16.35
C PRO A 27 0.30 -5.15 -17.34
N ILE A 28 1.31 -4.31 -17.26
CA ILE A 28 2.56 -4.54 -17.97
C ILE A 28 3.01 -5.95 -17.61
N GLU A 29 3.28 -6.80 -18.62
CA GLU A 29 3.82 -8.13 -18.36
C GLU A 29 5.24 -7.97 -17.81
N CYS A 30 5.36 -8.04 -16.51
CA CYS A 30 6.65 -8.07 -15.84
C CYS A 30 7.19 -9.51 -15.88
N LYS A 31 8.44 -9.67 -16.31
CA LYS A 31 9.08 -10.97 -16.52
C LYS A 31 9.93 -11.42 -15.35
N SER A 32 10.29 -10.52 -14.47
CA SER A 32 11.11 -10.82 -13.28
C SER A 32 10.53 -10.20 -12.01
N PRO A 33 10.88 -10.71 -10.82
CA PRO A 33 10.49 -10.12 -9.54
C PRO A 33 10.92 -8.65 -9.41
N GLU A 34 12.08 -8.28 -9.95
CA GLU A 34 12.58 -6.91 -9.94
C GLU A 34 11.72 -5.98 -10.80
N GLU A 35 11.29 -6.44 -11.97
CA GLU A 35 10.38 -5.68 -12.84
C GLU A 35 9.01 -5.49 -12.16
N ILE A 36 8.49 -6.53 -11.52
CA ILE A 36 7.25 -6.47 -10.75
C ILE A 36 7.40 -5.45 -9.60
N ARG A 37 8.47 -5.55 -8.83
CA ARG A 37 8.77 -4.63 -7.73
C ARG A 37 8.83 -3.19 -8.22
N ARG A 38 9.62 -2.92 -9.26
CA ARG A 38 9.76 -1.60 -9.84
C ARG A 38 8.41 -1.02 -10.26
N HIS A 39 7.64 -1.79 -11.01
CA HIS A 39 6.32 -1.39 -11.47
C HIS A 39 5.37 -1.09 -10.29
N GLN A 40 5.40 -1.92 -9.25
CA GLN A 40 4.59 -1.72 -8.05
C GLN A 40 5.02 -0.46 -7.27
N LEU A 41 6.33 -0.19 -7.17
CA LEU A 41 6.84 1.02 -6.51
C LEU A 41 6.49 2.30 -7.28
N GLU A 42 6.51 2.26 -8.60
CA GLU A 42 6.04 3.36 -9.46
C GLU A 42 4.56 3.67 -9.19
N ARG A 43 3.74 2.63 -9.07
CA ARG A 43 2.31 2.79 -8.74
C ARG A 43 2.08 3.25 -7.31
N LEU A 44 2.89 2.79 -6.36
CA LEU A 44 2.83 3.26 -4.98
C LEU A 44 3.16 4.75 -4.89
N ALA A 45 4.24 5.20 -5.53
CA ALA A 45 4.60 6.62 -5.60
C ALA A 45 3.51 7.46 -6.29
N ALA A 46 2.92 6.95 -7.37
CA ALA A 46 1.78 7.59 -8.03
C ALA A 46 0.56 7.66 -7.10
N GLY A 47 0.30 6.62 -6.31
CA GLY A 47 -0.77 6.56 -5.32
C GLY A 47 -0.64 7.69 -4.29
N PHE A 48 0.54 7.90 -3.72
CA PHE A 48 0.81 9.01 -2.80
C PHE A 48 0.48 10.36 -3.44
N ARG A 49 0.91 10.60 -4.67
CA ARG A 49 0.63 11.85 -5.39
C ARG A 49 -0.85 12.04 -5.69
N MET A 50 -1.57 10.95 -6.00
CA MET A 50 -3.02 11.00 -6.17
C MET A 50 -3.72 11.36 -4.87
N PHE A 51 -3.33 10.76 -3.75
CA PHE A 51 -3.88 11.09 -2.44
C PHE A 51 -3.64 12.56 -2.10
N SER A 52 -2.44 13.08 -2.35
CA SER A 52 -2.13 14.50 -2.18
C SER A 52 -2.98 15.39 -3.09
N HIS A 53 -3.11 15.04 -4.37
CA HIS A 53 -3.91 15.80 -5.32
C HIS A 53 -5.39 15.94 -4.89
N PHE A 54 -5.93 14.92 -4.25
CA PHE A 54 -7.32 14.92 -3.77
C PHE A 54 -7.49 15.37 -2.31
N GLY A 55 -6.42 15.85 -1.66
CA GLY A 55 -6.49 16.38 -0.29
C GLY A 55 -6.63 15.32 0.80
N TYR A 56 -6.06 14.12 0.59
CA TYR A 56 -6.04 13.03 1.56
C TYR A 56 -4.72 12.94 2.33
N ASP A 57 -3.97 14.01 2.44
CA ASP A 57 -2.65 14.07 3.04
C ASP A 57 -2.50 15.14 4.11
N GLU A 58 -3.57 15.44 4.83
CA GLU A 58 -3.53 16.43 5.89
C GLU A 58 -2.60 15.96 7.03
N GLY A 59 -1.60 16.76 7.33
CA GLY A 59 -0.58 16.45 8.33
C GLY A 59 0.48 15.48 7.82
N ILE A 60 1.12 14.75 8.73
CA ILE A 60 2.26 13.86 8.46
C ILE A 60 2.01 12.40 8.84
N ALA A 61 0.81 12.08 9.30
CA ALA A 61 0.51 10.77 9.87
C ALA A 61 0.04 9.74 8.83
N GLY A 62 -0.36 10.18 7.64
CA GLY A 62 -0.79 9.30 6.56
C GLY A 62 0.33 8.38 6.08
N HIS A 63 -0.05 7.18 5.62
CA HIS A 63 0.88 6.19 5.10
C HIS A 63 0.18 5.21 4.17
N ILE A 64 0.91 4.73 3.17
CA ILE A 64 0.46 3.65 2.30
C ILE A 64 1.55 2.59 2.29
N THR A 65 1.16 1.34 2.52
CA THR A 65 2.07 0.21 2.48
C THR A 65 1.79 -0.69 1.29
N LEU A 66 2.84 -1.34 0.80
CA LEU A 66 2.78 -2.29 -0.29
C LEU A 66 3.68 -3.48 0.05
N ARG A 67 3.11 -4.68 0.04
CA ARG A 67 3.86 -5.93 0.25
C ARG A 67 4.89 -6.11 -0.85
N ASP A 68 6.11 -6.52 -0.47
CA ASP A 68 7.13 -6.86 -1.45
C ASP A 68 6.73 -8.13 -2.23
N PRO A 69 6.86 -8.15 -3.56
CA PRO A 69 6.43 -9.30 -4.37
C PRO A 69 7.31 -10.54 -4.21
N GLU A 70 8.55 -10.38 -3.77
CA GLU A 70 9.50 -11.47 -3.60
C GLU A 70 9.63 -11.87 -2.14
N TYR A 71 9.55 -10.90 -1.23
CA TYR A 71 9.66 -11.10 0.21
C TYR A 71 8.34 -10.78 0.91
N PRO A 72 7.37 -11.70 0.99
CA PRO A 72 6.00 -11.42 1.44
C PRO A 72 5.89 -10.99 2.91
N HIS A 73 6.96 -11.10 3.69
CA HIS A 73 7.01 -10.61 5.07
C HIS A 73 7.56 -9.18 5.18
N TYR A 74 7.96 -8.58 4.07
CA TYR A 74 8.45 -7.22 3.99
C TYR A 74 7.42 -6.35 3.27
N PHE A 75 7.41 -5.07 3.61
CA PHE A 75 6.55 -4.11 2.92
C PHE A 75 7.25 -2.76 2.76
N TRP A 76 6.91 -2.13 1.64
CA TRP A 76 7.33 -0.78 1.29
C TRP A 76 6.37 0.22 1.91
N VAL A 77 6.91 1.35 2.39
CA VAL A 77 6.13 2.43 3.01
C VAL A 77 6.84 3.76 2.81
N ASN A 78 6.11 4.86 2.92
CA ASN A 78 6.71 6.20 2.93
C ASN A 78 7.50 6.45 4.22
N PRO A 79 8.58 7.25 4.15
CA PRO A 79 9.26 7.73 5.34
C PRO A 79 8.34 8.66 6.14
N PHE A 80 8.50 8.65 7.45
CA PHE A 80 7.79 9.58 8.34
C PHE A 80 8.17 11.03 8.08
N GLY A 81 7.19 11.92 8.08
CA GLY A 81 7.41 13.36 7.96
C GLY A 81 7.55 13.90 6.52
N MET A 82 7.49 13.03 5.50
CA MET A 82 7.51 13.46 4.11
C MET A 82 6.09 13.61 3.57
N HIS A 83 5.81 14.75 2.94
CA HIS A 83 4.52 15.05 2.33
C HIS A 83 4.26 14.13 1.13
N PHE A 84 3.04 13.62 1.00
CA PHE A 84 2.65 12.66 -0.05
C PHE A 84 2.97 13.15 -1.47
N GLY A 85 2.75 14.43 -1.75
CA GLY A 85 3.04 15.04 -3.04
C GLY A 85 4.51 15.07 -3.43
N GLN A 86 5.43 14.86 -2.48
CA GLN A 86 6.87 14.87 -2.71
C GLN A 86 7.47 13.48 -2.87
N ILE A 87 6.73 12.42 -2.50
CA ILE A 87 7.25 11.05 -2.48
C ILE A 87 7.58 10.57 -3.88
N CYS A 88 8.82 10.10 -4.03
CA CYS A 88 9.34 9.40 -5.19
C CYS A 88 9.68 7.95 -4.81
N ILE A 89 9.98 7.11 -5.80
CA ILE A 89 10.37 5.71 -5.56
C ILE A 89 11.60 5.63 -4.65
N SER A 90 12.59 6.51 -4.86
CA SER A 90 13.82 6.59 -4.05
C SER A 90 13.59 6.96 -2.59
N ASP A 91 12.41 7.49 -2.26
CA ASP A 91 12.09 7.87 -0.89
C ASP A 91 11.48 6.73 -0.09
N LEU A 92 10.90 5.74 -0.77
CA LEU A 92 10.28 4.61 -0.12
C LEU A 92 11.30 3.81 0.70
N ILE A 93 10.84 3.30 1.83
CA ILE A 93 11.62 2.42 2.70
C ILE A 93 11.04 1.02 2.70
N LEU A 94 11.90 0.02 2.74
CA LEU A 94 11.52 -1.37 2.94
C LEU A 94 11.71 -1.74 4.39
N VAL A 95 10.69 -2.29 5.01
CA VAL A 95 10.71 -2.72 6.42
C VAL A 95 10.38 -4.20 6.55
N ASP A 96 11.00 -4.85 7.53
CA ASP A 96 10.72 -6.23 7.89
C ASP A 96 9.54 -6.32 8.89
N ARG A 97 9.21 -7.55 9.31
CA ARG A 97 8.13 -7.83 10.27
C ARG A 97 8.37 -7.25 11.66
N ASP A 98 9.62 -6.98 12.01
CA ASP A 98 10.03 -6.48 13.34
C ASP A 98 10.16 -4.95 13.35
N GLY A 99 9.97 -4.29 12.21
CA GLY A 99 10.04 -2.84 12.05
C GLY A 99 11.44 -2.31 11.76
N ASN A 100 12.38 -3.19 11.41
CA ASN A 100 13.70 -2.75 10.98
C ASN A 100 13.65 -2.23 9.55
N ILE A 101 14.32 -1.12 9.30
CA ILE A 101 14.49 -0.61 7.94
C ILE A 101 15.58 -1.43 7.26
N VAL A 102 15.18 -2.18 6.24
CA VAL A 102 16.06 -3.04 5.44
C VAL A 102 16.65 -2.27 4.26
N GLN A 103 15.88 -1.33 3.72
CA GLN A 103 16.32 -0.41 2.67
C GLN A 103 15.75 0.98 2.93
N GLY A 104 16.56 2.02 2.69
CA GLY A 104 16.21 3.41 2.95
C GLY A 104 16.95 3.99 4.15
N GLU A 105 18.24 3.75 4.23
CA GLU A 105 19.11 4.23 5.31
C GLU A 105 18.98 5.74 5.55
N GLY A 106 18.99 6.15 6.82
CA GLY A 106 18.84 7.54 7.24
C GLY A 106 17.42 8.08 7.26
N LYS A 107 16.44 7.28 6.85
CA LYS A 107 15.01 7.65 6.90
C LYS A 107 14.36 7.11 8.18
N MET A 108 13.23 7.70 8.56
CA MET A 108 12.49 7.26 9.75
C MET A 108 11.23 6.52 9.38
N LEU A 109 10.94 5.45 10.12
CA LEU A 109 9.67 4.75 10.03
C LEU A 109 8.63 5.40 10.96
N ASN A 110 7.40 5.53 10.47
CA ASN A 110 6.28 5.85 11.34
C ASN A 110 5.90 4.59 12.14
N THR A 111 6.22 4.58 13.43
CA THR A 111 5.98 3.43 14.30
C THR A 111 4.50 3.11 14.49
N ALA A 112 3.61 4.11 14.46
CA ALA A 112 2.16 3.90 14.51
C ALA A 112 1.66 3.22 13.22
N ALA A 113 2.16 3.66 12.05
CA ALA A 113 1.89 3.02 10.78
C ALA A 113 2.33 1.56 10.77
N PHE A 114 3.54 1.30 11.28
CA PHE A 114 4.07 -0.04 11.39
C PHE A 114 3.20 -0.93 12.27
N ALA A 115 2.81 -0.46 13.46
CA ALA A 115 2.02 -1.25 14.39
C ALA A 115 0.67 -1.72 13.82
N ILE A 116 0.04 -0.91 12.98
CA ILE A 116 -1.25 -1.23 12.35
C ILE A 116 -1.03 -2.10 11.10
N HIS A 117 -0.20 -1.63 10.17
CA HIS A 117 -0.07 -2.25 8.85
C HIS A 117 0.72 -3.56 8.89
N SER A 118 1.68 -3.73 9.80
CA SER A 118 2.37 -5.02 9.98
C SER A 118 1.38 -6.12 10.38
N ARG A 119 0.47 -5.82 11.32
CA ARG A 119 -0.57 -6.77 11.75
C ARG A 119 -1.61 -7.04 10.66
N LEU A 120 -1.98 -6.02 9.88
CA LEU A 120 -2.85 -6.19 8.74
C LEU A 120 -2.21 -7.13 7.69
N HIS A 121 -0.98 -6.87 7.32
CA HIS A 121 -0.26 -7.71 6.35
C HIS A 121 -0.02 -9.14 6.86
N GLU A 122 0.17 -9.33 8.17
CA GLU A 122 0.29 -10.64 8.78
C GLU A 122 -1.03 -11.41 8.75
N ALA A 123 -2.13 -10.76 9.16
CA ALA A 123 -3.45 -11.37 9.25
C ALA A 123 -4.12 -11.60 7.88
N ARG A 124 -3.72 -10.85 6.86
CA ARG A 124 -4.32 -10.87 5.52
C ARG A 124 -3.24 -11.03 4.44
N PRO A 125 -2.75 -12.26 4.23
CA PRO A 125 -1.76 -12.54 3.18
C PRO A 125 -2.25 -12.23 1.76
N ASP A 126 -3.55 -12.18 1.56
CA ASP A 126 -4.23 -11.81 0.31
C ASP A 126 -4.23 -10.29 0.03
N VAL A 127 -3.94 -9.47 1.05
CA VAL A 127 -3.86 -8.01 0.92
C VAL A 127 -2.44 -7.60 0.55
N ASN A 128 -2.28 -7.04 -0.65
CA ASN A 128 -0.98 -6.56 -1.12
C ASN A 128 -0.68 -5.12 -0.71
N ALA A 129 -1.69 -4.26 -0.60
CA ALA A 129 -1.52 -2.87 -0.23
C ALA A 129 -2.57 -2.42 0.78
N ALA A 130 -2.20 -1.49 1.65
CA ALA A 130 -3.10 -0.87 2.60
C ALA A 130 -2.79 0.64 2.68
N ALA A 131 -3.82 1.46 2.81
CA ALA A 131 -3.68 2.90 2.90
C ALA A 131 -4.38 3.44 4.14
N HIS A 132 -3.71 4.34 4.83
CA HIS A 132 -4.25 5.20 5.87
C HIS A 132 -4.01 6.64 5.46
N SER A 133 -5.05 7.43 5.39
CA SER A 133 -4.98 8.81 4.94
C SER A 133 -5.82 9.73 5.82
N HIS A 134 -5.47 11.01 5.81
CA HIS A 134 -6.19 12.03 6.54
C HIS A 134 -6.77 13.04 5.55
N SER A 135 -8.07 13.23 5.64
CA SER A 135 -8.76 14.29 4.90
C SER A 135 -9.54 15.18 5.87
N MET A 136 -9.92 16.36 5.41
CA MET A 136 -10.66 17.33 6.24
C MET A 136 -11.91 16.74 6.91
N TYR A 137 -12.59 15.82 6.24
CA TYR A 137 -13.85 15.24 6.72
C TYR A 137 -13.77 13.75 7.06
N GLY A 138 -12.62 13.13 6.87
CA GLY A 138 -12.43 11.67 7.04
C GLY A 138 -11.69 11.27 8.31
N LYS A 139 -11.41 12.22 9.18
CA LYS A 139 -10.70 12.01 10.45
C LYS A 139 -11.64 12.17 11.64
#